data_73a50f8c3737e198388634a12cf98722
#
_entry.id   73a50f8c3737e198388634a12cf98722
#
_cell.length_a   1.000
_cell.length_b   1.000
_cell.length_c   1.000
_cell.angle_alpha   90.00
_cell.angle_beta   90.00
_cell.angle_gamma   90.00
#
_symmetry.space_group_name_H-M   'P 1'
#
loop_
_entity.id
_entity.type
_entity.pdbx_description
1 polymer ?
#
loop_
_entity_poly.entity_id
_entity_poly.type
_entity_poly.pdbx_seq_one_letter_code
_entity_poly.pdbx_strand_id
1 'polypeptide(L)'
;MFVPVTLELLMGFWKSIQVFALTLLFSIPLGLVVCFGSMSKFSPLRWATRTFVWIIRGTPLMLQLILMFYGPGLIFDLPAMPRMTATIVAFSINYACYFSEIYRGGIESIPQGQYEAGQVLGMTKAQIFFKVVLLQVVKRIVAPMGNEIITLVKDTSLARIIGIYEVIWAGEQFIKKGLIWPLFYTGAFFLIFSGLLTILLGKLEKKLDYFRG
;
A
#
# COMPACT_ATOMS: atom_id res chain seq x y z
N MET A 1 -2.49 16.13 -32.91
CA MET A 1 -3.20 14.98 -32.34
C MET A 1 -2.48 14.37 -31.10
N PHE A 2 -1.15 14.20 -31.11
CA PHE A 2 -0.38 13.63 -30.01
C PHE A 2 -0.45 14.49 -28.73
N VAL A 3 -0.19 15.80 -28.82
CA VAL A 3 -0.16 16.72 -27.65
C VAL A 3 -1.46 16.72 -26.82
N PRO A 4 -2.67 16.90 -27.41
CA PRO A 4 -3.90 16.87 -26.61
C PRO A 4 -4.15 15.51 -25.95
N VAL A 5 -3.79 14.40 -26.60
CA VAL A 5 -3.88 13.05 -26.01
C VAL A 5 -2.97 12.95 -24.79
N THR A 6 -1.70 13.38 -24.91
CA THR A 6 -0.74 13.35 -23.81
C THR A 6 -1.21 14.18 -22.61
N LEU A 7 -1.77 15.38 -22.86
CA LEU A 7 -2.29 16.23 -21.78
C LEU A 7 -3.48 15.57 -21.05
N GLU A 8 -4.39 14.93 -21.78
CA GLU A 8 -5.54 14.24 -21.19
C GLU A 8 -5.11 13.03 -20.38
N LEU A 9 -4.13 12.24 -20.87
CA LEU A 9 -3.55 11.14 -20.13
C LEU A 9 -2.79 11.60 -18.87
N LEU A 10 -2.07 12.73 -18.95
CA LEU A 10 -1.40 13.31 -17.77
C LEU A 10 -2.38 13.74 -16.69
N MET A 11 -3.54 14.30 -17.05
CA MET A 11 -4.59 14.64 -16.09
C MET A 11 -5.16 13.38 -15.39
N GLY A 12 -5.40 12.31 -16.16
CA GLY A 12 -5.80 11.02 -15.59
C GLY A 12 -4.70 10.42 -14.70
N PHE A 13 -3.45 10.47 -15.14
CA PHE A 13 -2.31 9.98 -14.38
C PHE A 13 -2.09 10.75 -13.07
N TRP A 14 -2.34 12.06 -13.05
CA TRP A 14 -2.32 12.85 -11.82
C TRP A 14 -3.31 12.32 -10.78
N LYS A 15 -4.48 11.83 -11.20
CA LYS A 15 -5.44 11.17 -10.29
C LYS A 15 -4.88 9.85 -9.75
N SER A 16 -4.23 9.05 -10.58
CA SER A 16 -3.53 7.84 -10.13
C SER A 16 -2.45 8.15 -9.09
N ILE A 17 -1.65 9.21 -9.32
CA ILE A 17 -0.63 9.66 -8.34
C ILE A 17 -1.28 10.12 -7.03
N GLN A 18 -2.40 10.84 -7.07
CA GLN A 18 -3.11 11.24 -5.85
C GLN A 18 -3.58 10.03 -5.04
N VAL A 19 -4.21 9.04 -5.70
CA VAL A 19 -4.61 7.79 -5.02
C VAL A 19 -3.41 7.08 -4.44
N PHE A 20 -2.33 6.92 -5.20
CA PHE A 20 -1.10 6.28 -4.76
C PHE A 20 -0.50 6.97 -3.52
N ALA A 21 -0.26 8.28 -3.60
CA ALA A 21 0.41 9.02 -2.52
C ALA A 21 -0.42 9.06 -1.24
N LEU A 22 -1.73 9.31 -1.35
CA LEU A 22 -2.62 9.36 -0.19
C LEU A 22 -2.80 7.97 0.44
N THR A 23 -2.89 6.92 -0.38
CA THR A 23 -2.92 5.55 0.14
C THR A 23 -1.68 5.25 0.96
N LEU A 24 -0.47 5.53 0.46
CA LEU A 24 0.77 5.31 1.21
C LEU A 24 0.82 6.14 2.49
N LEU A 25 0.43 7.42 2.41
CA LEU A 25 0.44 8.32 3.55
C LEU A 25 -0.39 7.78 4.73
N PHE A 26 -1.55 7.19 4.44
CA PHE A 26 -2.43 6.66 5.49
C PHE A 26 -2.15 5.18 5.81
N SER A 27 -1.83 4.34 4.83
CA SER A 27 -1.67 2.90 5.04
C SER A 27 -0.40 2.54 5.81
N ILE A 28 0.71 3.28 5.63
CA ILE A 28 1.97 3.02 6.34
C ILE A 28 1.80 3.16 7.87
N PRO A 29 1.29 4.30 8.42
CA PRO A 29 1.07 4.41 9.86
C PRO A 29 -0.06 3.52 10.36
N LEU A 30 -1.16 3.38 9.59
CA LEU A 30 -2.26 2.50 9.96
C LEU A 30 -1.82 1.03 10.02
N GLY A 31 -0.94 0.59 9.11
CA GLY A 31 -0.34 -0.74 9.13
C GLY A 31 0.45 -1.03 10.41
N LEU A 32 1.16 -0.04 10.96
CA LEU A 32 1.82 -0.19 12.26
C LEU A 32 0.81 -0.38 13.40
N VAL A 33 -0.27 0.39 13.42
CA VAL A 33 -1.35 0.25 14.42
C VAL A 33 -1.95 -1.15 14.35
N VAL A 34 -2.29 -1.62 13.15
CA VAL A 34 -2.83 -2.97 12.92
C VAL A 34 -1.81 -4.04 13.31
N CYS A 35 -0.53 -3.87 13.00
CA CYS A 35 0.53 -4.77 13.41
C CYS A 35 0.59 -4.92 14.94
N PHE A 36 0.62 -3.82 15.69
CA PHE A 36 0.62 -3.87 17.15
C PHE A 36 -0.64 -4.49 17.72
N GLY A 37 -1.80 -4.27 17.10
CA GLY A 37 -3.04 -4.97 17.46
C GLY A 37 -2.91 -6.49 17.29
N SER A 38 -2.37 -6.95 16.16
CA SER A 38 -2.17 -8.37 15.84
C SER A 38 -1.11 -9.06 16.72
N MET A 39 -0.19 -8.29 17.31
CA MET A 39 0.86 -8.75 18.23
C MET A 39 0.51 -8.51 19.71
N SER A 40 -0.67 -7.95 20.01
CA SER A 40 -1.09 -7.62 21.38
C SER A 40 -1.09 -8.85 22.28
N LYS A 41 -0.69 -8.65 23.54
CA LYS A 41 -0.82 -9.66 24.62
C LYS A 41 -2.27 -9.91 25.02
N PHE A 42 -3.16 -8.93 24.81
CA PHE A 42 -4.59 -9.07 25.06
C PHE A 42 -5.24 -9.92 23.97
N SER A 43 -5.60 -11.15 24.32
CA SER A 43 -6.04 -12.18 23.38
C SER A 43 -7.24 -11.77 22.52
N PRO A 44 -8.31 -11.13 23.05
CA PRO A 44 -9.45 -10.70 22.24
C PRO A 44 -9.06 -9.70 21.13
N LEU A 45 -8.23 -8.69 21.47
CA LEU A 45 -7.75 -7.70 20.48
C LEU A 45 -6.92 -8.37 19.40
N ARG A 46 -5.98 -9.25 19.81
CA ARG A 46 -5.14 -9.99 18.88
C ARG A 46 -5.97 -10.84 17.93
N TRP A 47 -6.95 -11.57 18.44
CA TRP A 47 -7.82 -12.42 17.63
C TRP A 47 -8.65 -11.58 16.65
N ALA A 48 -9.33 -10.54 17.14
CA ALA A 48 -10.13 -9.64 16.31
C ALA A 48 -9.30 -9.00 15.18
N THR A 49 -8.10 -8.48 15.50
CA THR A 49 -7.21 -7.85 14.52
C THR A 49 -6.73 -8.86 13.48
N ARG A 50 -6.31 -10.06 13.89
CA ARG A 50 -5.87 -11.10 12.96
C ARG A 50 -7.00 -11.57 12.04
N THR A 51 -8.21 -11.74 12.57
CA THR A 51 -9.39 -12.08 11.77
C THR A 51 -9.71 -10.97 10.77
N PHE A 52 -9.66 -9.71 11.19
CA PHE A 52 -9.85 -8.58 10.30
C PHE A 52 -8.82 -8.56 9.16
N VAL A 53 -7.53 -8.69 9.48
CA VAL A 53 -6.44 -8.77 8.50
C VAL A 53 -6.66 -9.94 7.53
N TRP A 54 -7.05 -11.11 8.05
CA TRP A 54 -7.33 -12.28 7.24
C TRP A 54 -8.48 -12.05 6.23
N ILE A 55 -9.59 -11.44 6.68
CA ILE A 55 -10.74 -11.10 5.82
C ILE A 55 -10.32 -10.11 4.73
N ILE A 56 -9.64 -9.02 5.10
CA ILE A 56 -9.25 -7.97 4.15
C ILE A 56 -8.26 -8.51 3.10
N ARG A 57 -7.27 -9.30 3.51
CA ARG A 57 -6.29 -9.88 2.57
C ARG A 57 -6.85 -11.06 1.77
N GLY A 58 -7.91 -11.71 2.26
CA GLY A 58 -8.59 -12.81 1.60
C GLY A 58 -9.67 -12.39 0.60
N THR A 59 -9.98 -11.08 0.50
CA THR A 59 -11.01 -10.55 -0.41
C THR A 59 -10.41 -9.57 -1.43
N PRO A 60 -10.96 -9.51 -2.67
CA PRO A 60 -10.44 -8.61 -3.70
C PRO A 60 -10.58 -7.13 -3.30
N LEU A 61 -9.53 -6.32 -3.53
CA LEU A 61 -9.57 -4.87 -3.30
C LEU A 61 -10.72 -4.20 -4.10
N MET A 62 -10.99 -4.68 -5.31
CA MET A 62 -12.11 -4.21 -6.13
C MET A 62 -13.46 -4.35 -5.41
N LEU A 63 -13.71 -5.50 -4.77
CA LEU A 63 -14.93 -5.75 -4.00
C LEU A 63 -15.01 -4.80 -2.79
N GLN A 64 -13.91 -4.62 -2.08
CA GLN A 64 -13.83 -3.71 -0.93
C GLN A 64 -14.13 -2.27 -1.33
N LEU A 65 -13.63 -1.83 -2.50
CA LEU A 65 -13.88 -0.51 -3.04
C LEU A 65 -15.38 -0.29 -3.37
N ILE A 66 -16.02 -1.27 -4.01
CA ILE A 66 -17.46 -1.24 -4.33
C ILE A 66 -18.28 -1.19 -3.04
N LEU A 67 -17.97 -2.04 -2.06
CA LEU A 67 -18.66 -2.07 -0.77
C LEU A 67 -18.47 -0.76 0.00
N MET A 68 -17.27 -0.17 -0.01
CA MET A 68 -17.00 1.10 0.67
C MET A 68 -17.76 2.27 0.06
N PHE A 69 -17.91 2.27 -1.27
CA PHE A 69 -18.59 3.36 -1.97
C PHE A 69 -20.11 3.26 -1.91
N TYR A 70 -20.66 2.07 -2.21
CA TYR A 70 -22.11 1.87 -2.30
C TYR A 70 -22.74 1.39 -0.99
N GLY A 71 -22.00 0.65 -0.16
CA GLY A 71 -22.52 0.01 1.06
C GLY A 71 -23.14 0.97 2.04
N PRO A 72 -22.51 2.09 2.42
CA PRO A 72 -23.10 3.02 3.38
C PRO A 72 -24.47 3.56 2.94
N GLY A 73 -24.64 3.88 1.65
CA GLY A 73 -25.91 4.36 1.13
C GLY A 73 -26.99 3.27 1.07
N LEU A 74 -26.61 2.06 0.62
CA LEU A 74 -27.59 0.99 0.39
C LEU A 74 -28.01 0.24 1.68
N ILE A 75 -27.13 0.19 2.69
CA ILE A 75 -27.36 -0.59 3.92
C ILE A 75 -27.89 0.31 5.05
N PHE A 76 -27.41 1.56 5.13
CA PHE A 76 -27.65 2.44 6.26
C PHE A 76 -28.33 3.76 5.88
N ASP A 77 -28.78 3.93 4.63
CA ASP A 77 -29.36 5.18 4.10
C ASP A 77 -28.49 6.43 4.36
N LEU A 78 -27.16 6.24 4.44
CA LEU A 78 -26.22 7.33 4.65
C LEU A 78 -25.94 8.05 3.32
N PRO A 79 -25.60 9.36 3.34
CA PRO A 79 -25.22 10.08 2.13
C PRO A 79 -24.00 9.42 1.47
N ALA A 80 -24.01 9.37 0.14
CA ALA A 80 -22.90 8.79 -0.64
C ALA A 80 -21.59 9.51 -0.32
N MET A 81 -20.57 8.73 0.00
CA MET A 81 -19.22 9.25 0.24
C MET A 81 -18.62 9.78 -1.07
N PRO A 82 -17.84 10.89 -1.05
CA PRO A 82 -17.12 11.33 -2.23
C PRO A 82 -16.23 10.19 -2.77
N ARG A 83 -16.25 9.99 -4.09
CA ARG A 83 -15.52 8.87 -4.74
C ARG A 83 -14.06 8.77 -4.33
N MET A 84 -13.34 9.90 -4.33
CA MET A 84 -11.92 9.94 -3.93
C MET A 84 -11.75 9.52 -2.46
N THR A 85 -12.61 9.98 -1.56
CA THR A 85 -12.58 9.59 -0.13
C THR A 85 -12.83 8.08 0.03
N ALA A 86 -13.85 7.54 -0.62
CA ALA A 86 -14.15 6.10 -0.58
C ALA A 86 -12.95 5.26 -1.09
N THR A 87 -12.31 5.72 -2.19
CA THR A 87 -11.11 5.07 -2.73
C THR A 87 -9.97 5.09 -1.71
N ILE A 88 -9.63 6.27 -1.18
CA ILE A 88 -8.52 6.40 -0.24
C ILE A 88 -8.76 5.57 1.02
N VAL A 89 -9.98 5.54 1.57
CA VAL A 89 -10.31 4.74 2.75
C VAL A 89 -10.19 3.24 2.44
N ALA A 90 -10.80 2.75 1.35
CA ALA A 90 -10.73 1.33 0.98
C ALA A 90 -9.29 0.87 0.73
N PHE A 91 -8.52 1.64 -0.05
CA PHE A 91 -7.13 1.35 -0.36
C PHE A 91 -6.25 1.41 0.90
N SER A 92 -6.44 2.42 1.75
CA SER A 92 -5.64 2.56 2.97
C SER A 92 -5.88 1.42 3.94
N ILE A 93 -7.10 0.96 4.11
CA ILE A 93 -7.43 -0.21 4.95
C ILE A 93 -6.79 -1.47 4.36
N ASN A 94 -6.96 -1.70 3.05
CA ASN A 94 -6.40 -2.87 2.38
C ASN A 94 -4.87 -2.92 2.53
N TYR A 95 -4.18 -1.87 2.11
CA TYR A 95 -2.72 -1.79 2.15
C TYR A 95 -2.17 -1.76 3.59
N ALA A 96 -2.90 -1.18 4.55
CA ALA A 96 -2.53 -1.27 5.96
C ALA A 96 -2.50 -2.72 6.46
N CYS A 97 -3.44 -3.55 6.03
CA CYS A 97 -3.43 -4.97 6.37
C CYS A 97 -2.25 -5.72 5.74
N TYR A 98 -1.87 -5.42 4.49
CA TYR A 98 -0.66 -5.99 3.88
C TYR A 98 0.60 -5.52 4.59
N PHE A 99 0.75 -4.23 4.85
CA PHE A 99 1.90 -3.67 5.56
C PHE A 99 2.00 -4.20 7.00
N SER A 100 0.88 -4.40 7.68
CA SER A 100 0.88 -4.95 9.04
C SER A 100 1.51 -6.34 9.12
N GLU A 101 1.26 -7.19 8.13
CA GLU A 101 1.85 -8.53 8.07
C GLU A 101 3.35 -8.48 7.72
N ILE A 102 3.76 -7.54 6.86
CA ILE A 102 5.17 -7.32 6.56
C ILE A 102 5.91 -6.84 7.83
N TYR A 103 5.35 -5.90 8.56
CA TYR A 103 5.92 -5.42 9.83
C TYR A 103 6.00 -6.54 10.85
N ARG A 104 4.93 -7.30 11.05
CA ARG A 104 4.88 -8.43 11.96
C ARG A 104 5.93 -9.48 11.59
N GLY A 105 5.98 -9.90 10.33
CA GLY A 105 6.97 -10.86 9.84
C GLY A 105 8.41 -10.37 10.03
N GLY A 106 8.67 -9.07 9.78
CA GLY A 106 9.96 -8.45 10.02
C GLY A 106 10.37 -8.50 11.49
N ILE A 107 9.46 -8.17 12.41
CA ILE A 107 9.72 -8.20 13.87
C ILE A 107 9.93 -9.65 14.35
N GLU A 108 9.05 -10.57 13.97
CA GLU A 108 9.12 -11.97 14.38
C GLU A 108 10.34 -12.71 13.80
N SER A 109 10.91 -12.22 12.71
CA SER A 109 12.09 -12.81 12.08
C SER A 109 13.40 -12.53 12.83
N ILE A 110 13.42 -11.61 13.81
CA ILE A 110 14.63 -11.31 14.57
C ILE A 110 14.91 -12.43 15.57
N PRO A 111 16.12 -13.04 15.55
CA PRO A 111 16.46 -14.11 16.46
C PRO A 111 16.38 -13.70 17.93
N GLN A 112 15.86 -14.59 18.78
CA GLN A 112 15.73 -14.40 20.21
C GLN A 112 17.07 -14.00 20.86
N GLY A 113 18.19 -14.58 20.39
CA GLY A 113 19.53 -14.27 20.88
C GLY A 113 19.93 -12.79 20.78
N GLN A 114 19.33 -12.01 19.87
CA GLN A 114 19.57 -10.56 19.79
C GLN A 114 18.99 -9.83 21.02
N TYR A 115 17.85 -10.29 21.50
CA TYR A 115 17.23 -9.74 22.71
C TYR A 115 17.98 -10.18 23.97
N GLU A 116 18.41 -11.44 24.04
CA GLU A 116 19.16 -12.02 25.14
C GLU A 116 20.54 -11.36 25.28
N ALA A 117 21.27 -11.18 24.18
CA ALA A 117 22.54 -10.47 24.14
C ALA A 117 22.42 -9.04 24.69
N GLY A 118 21.37 -8.31 24.27
CA GLY A 118 21.11 -6.97 24.82
C GLY A 118 20.85 -6.97 26.33
N GLN A 119 20.12 -7.97 26.84
CA GLN A 119 19.85 -8.11 28.27
C GLN A 119 21.14 -8.40 29.07
N VAL A 120 22.00 -9.28 28.56
CA VAL A 120 23.30 -9.60 29.18
C VAL A 120 24.19 -8.34 29.29
N LEU A 121 24.10 -7.44 28.30
CA LEU A 121 24.79 -6.15 28.29
C LEU A 121 24.12 -5.08 29.20
N GLY A 122 23.07 -5.44 29.94
CA GLY A 122 22.36 -4.53 30.86
C GLY A 122 21.48 -3.51 30.13
N MET A 123 21.17 -3.71 28.86
CA MET A 123 20.32 -2.79 28.10
C MET A 123 18.85 -2.92 28.50
N THR A 124 18.14 -1.79 28.58
CA THR A 124 16.69 -1.78 28.77
C THR A 124 15.98 -2.31 27.52
N LYS A 125 14.74 -2.78 27.65
CA LYS A 125 13.92 -3.26 26.51
C LYS A 125 13.81 -2.21 25.38
N ALA A 126 13.66 -0.94 25.73
CA ALA A 126 13.63 0.15 24.75
C ALA A 126 14.98 0.31 24.03
N GLN A 127 16.10 0.26 24.78
CA GLN A 127 17.43 0.32 24.17
C GLN A 127 17.68 -0.86 23.21
N ILE A 128 17.30 -2.08 23.59
CA ILE A 128 17.41 -3.26 22.74
C ILE A 128 16.58 -3.03 21.47
N PHE A 129 15.32 -2.60 21.60
CA PHE A 129 14.47 -2.36 20.45
C PHE A 129 15.06 -1.30 19.50
N PHE A 130 15.35 -0.10 19.98
CA PHE A 130 15.77 1.01 19.13
C PHE A 130 17.21 0.90 18.62
N LYS A 131 18.14 0.31 19.40
CA LYS A 131 19.56 0.25 19.02
C LYS A 131 19.96 -1.05 18.33
N VAL A 132 19.24 -2.16 18.57
CA VAL A 132 19.62 -3.49 18.06
C VAL A 132 18.59 -4.00 17.06
N VAL A 133 17.30 -4.01 17.42
CA VAL A 133 16.24 -4.70 16.66
C VAL A 133 15.72 -3.87 15.50
N LEU A 134 15.42 -2.58 15.73
CA LEU A 134 14.71 -1.74 14.76
C LEU A 134 15.39 -1.67 13.39
N LEU A 135 16.72 -1.46 13.36
CA LEU A 135 17.45 -1.39 12.09
C LEU A 135 17.47 -2.72 11.35
N GLN A 136 17.52 -3.85 12.08
CA GLN A 136 17.42 -5.17 11.48
C GLN A 136 16.03 -5.42 10.91
N VAL A 137 14.97 -5.00 11.62
CA VAL A 137 13.59 -5.07 11.11
C VAL A 137 13.44 -4.24 9.85
N VAL A 138 13.87 -2.96 9.87
CA VAL A 138 13.79 -2.06 8.70
C VAL A 138 14.47 -2.70 7.48
N LYS A 139 15.68 -3.26 7.65
CA LYS A 139 16.37 -3.96 6.58
C LYS A 139 15.54 -5.10 5.98
N ARG A 140 14.88 -5.90 6.81
CA ARG A 140 14.10 -7.07 6.38
C ARG A 140 12.78 -6.71 5.70
N ILE A 141 12.17 -5.59 6.08
CA ILE A 141 10.86 -5.19 5.55
C ILE A 141 10.96 -4.34 4.28
N VAL A 142 12.10 -3.71 3.98
CA VAL A 142 12.23 -2.78 2.84
C VAL A 142 11.91 -3.46 1.51
N ALA A 143 12.44 -4.64 1.23
CA ALA A 143 12.18 -5.36 -0.01
C ALA A 143 10.69 -5.77 -0.17
N PRO A 144 10.04 -6.45 0.80
CA PRO A 144 8.62 -6.76 0.68
C PRO A 144 7.73 -5.51 0.68
N MET A 145 8.05 -4.46 1.43
CA MET A 145 7.35 -3.17 1.34
C MET A 145 7.46 -2.56 -0.04
N GLY A 146 8.66 -2.60 -0.64
CA GLY A 146 8.89 -2.12 -2.00
C GLY A 146 8.03 -2.83 -3.04
N ASN A 147 7.88 -4.13 -2.93
CA ASN A 147 7.02 -4.92 -3.82
C ASN A 147 5.55 -4.50 -3.71
N GLU A 148 5.03 -4.31 -2.51
CA GLU A 148 3.66 -3.84 -2.31
C GLU A 148 3.46 -2.39 -2.82
N ILE A 149 4.44 -1.51 -2.63
CA ILE A 149 4.40 -0.14 -3.16
C ILE A 149 4.34 -0.15 -4.70
N ILE A 150 5.10 -1.00 -5.38
CA ILE A 150 5.05 -1.15 -6.83
C ILE A 150 3.71 -1.75 -7.28
N THR A 151 3.15 -2.69 -6.52
CA THR A 151 1.82 -3.26 -6.79
C THR A 151 0.74 -2.19 -6.68
N LEU A 152 0.81 -1.32 -5.68
CA LEU A 152 -0.13 -0.22 -5.50
C LEU A 152 -0.21 0.69 -6.74
N VAL A 153 0.90 0.94 -7.46
CA VAL A 153 0.88 1.72 -8.70
C VAL A 153 -0.14 1.16 -9.69
N LYS A 154 -0.15 -0.15 -9.89
CA LYS A 154 -1.08 -0.83 -10.80
C LYS A 154 -2.51 -0.83 -10.27
N ASP A 155 -2.66 -1.04 -8.96
CA ASP A 155 -3.96 -1.10 -8.30
C ASP A 155 -4.71 0.25 -8.34
N THR A 156 -3.99 1.40 -8.46
CA THR A 156 -4.66 2.70 -8.61
C THR A 156 -5.66 2.72 -9.77
N SER A 157 -5.48 1.88 -10.78
CA SER A 157 -6.40 1.74 -11.91
C SER A 157 -7.77 1.20 -11.52
N LEU A 158 -7.91 0.49 -10.38
CA LEU A 158 -9.19 -0.01 -9.87
C LEU A 158 -10.14 1.12 -9.47
N ALA A 159 -9.62 2.32 -9.20
CA ALA A 159 -10.43 3.48 -8.83
C ALA A 159 -11.45 3.88 -9.92
N ARG A 160 -11.21 3.50 -11.17
CA ARG A 160 -12.15 3.70 -12.29
C ARG A 160 -13.51 3.03 -12.09
N ILE A 161 -13.56 1.92 -11.32
CA ILE A 161 -14.78 1.12 -11.11
C ILE A 161 -15.88 1.94 -10.42
N ILE A 162 -15.50 2.86 -9.54
CA ILE A 162 -16.43 3.79 -8.90
C ILE A 162 -16.43 5.18 -9.55
N GLY A 163 -15.89 5.28 -10.77
CA GLY A 163 -15.97 6.49 -11.59
C GLY A 163 -14.92 7.56 -11.29
N ILE A 164 -13.72 7.19 -10.83
CA ILE A 164 -12.58 8.09 -10.82
C ILE A 164 -11.92 8.09 -12.20
N TYR A 165 -11.75 9.31 -12.75
CA TYR A 165 -11.11 9.53 -14.04
C TYR A 165 -9.59 9.41 -13.91
N GLU A 166 -9.09 8.17 -13.93
CA GLU A 166 -7.67 7.85 -13.86
C GLU A 166 -7.09 7.58 -15.27
N VAL A 167 -5.80 7.25 -15.37
CA VAL A 167 -5.09 7.21 -16.64
C VAL A 167 -5.63 6.19 -17.64
N ILE A 168 -6.10 5.01 -17.19
CA ILE A 168 -6.67 4.00 -18.10
C ILE A 168 -8.03 4.49 -18.61
N TRP A 169 -8.86 5.04 -17.72
CA TRP A 169 -10.13 5.63 -18.15
C TRP A 169 -9.92 6.75 -19.17
N ALA A 170 -8.92 7.62 -18.94
CA ALA A 170 -8.55 8.64 -19.93
C ALA A 170 -8.21 8.02 -21.29
N GLY A 171 -7.42 6.95 -21.31
CA GLY A 171 -7.08 6.20 -22.51
C GLY A 171 -8.30 5.57 -23.21
N GLU A 172 -9.24 5.01 -22.44
CA GLU A 172 -10.47 4.40 -22.96
C GLU A 172 -11.40 5.40 -23.70
N GLN A 173 -11.38 6.69 -23.33
CA GLN A 173 -12.19 7.69 -24.03
C GLN A 173 -11.77 7.84 -25.50
N PHE A 174 -10.51 7.55 -25.82
CA PHE A 174 -10.02 7.60 -27.21
C PHE A 174 -10.43 6.37 -28.03
N ILE A 175 -10.71 5.23 -27.39
CA ILE A 175 -11.27 4.05 -28.07
C ILE A 175 -12.63 4.40 -28.68
N LYS A 176 -13.47 5.15 -27.95
CA LYS A 176 -14.76 5.65 -28.47
C LYS A 176 -14.62 6.56 -29.68
N LYS A 177 -13.43 7.15 -29.87
CA LYS A 177 -13.07 7.98 -31.05
C LYS A 177 -12.34 7.17 -32.14
N GLY A 178 -12.30 5.82 -32.04
CA GLY A 178 -11.63 4.94 -32.98
C GLY A 178 -10.10 4.88 -32.86
N LEU A 179 -9.53 5.36 -31.72
CA LEU A 179 -8.10 5.41 -31.52
C LEU A 179 -7.67 4.45 -30.38
N ILE A 180 -6.93 3.41 -30.71
CA ILE A 180 -6.47 2.43 -29.72
C ILE A 180 -5.06 2.75 -29.15
N TRP A 181 -4.22 3.45 -29.91
CA TRP A 181 -2.85 3.72 -29.48
C TRP A 181 -2.71 4.49 -28.15
N PRO A 182 -3.64 5.40 -27.76
CA PRO A 182 -3.58 6.06 -26.46
C PRO A 182 -3.69 5.07 -25.29
N LEU A 183 -4.41 3.97 -25.45
CA LEU A 183 -4.50 2.92 -24.44
C LEU A 183 -3.14 2.23 -24.23
N PHE A 184 -2.42 1.89 -25.30
CA PHE A 184 -1.05 1.39 -25.17
C PHE A 184 -0.12 2.42 -24.52
N TYR A 185 -0.34 3.71 -24.83
CA TYR A 185 0.45 4.80 -24.25
C TYR A 185 0.23 4.95 -22.75
N THR A 186 -0.95 4.60 -22.19
CA THR A 186 -1.14 4.52 -20.73
C THR A 186 -0.18 3.54 -20.08
N GLY A 187 0.15 2.44 -20.74
CA GLY A 187 1.14 1.47 -20.28
C GLY A 187 2.52 2.09 -20.06
N ALA A 188 2.92 3.06 -20.90
CA ALA A 188 4.19 3.76 -20.72
C ALA A 188 4.21 4.57 -19.40
N PHE A 189 3.10 5.20 -19.01
CA PHE A 189 3.00 5.90 -17.73
C PHE A 189 3.23 4.95 -16.53
N PHE A 190 2.59 3.79 -16.55
CA PHE A 190 2.76 2.77 -15.51
C PHE A 190 4.20 2.23 -15.49
N LEU A 191 4.79 1.93 -16.66
CA LEU A 191 6.16 1.41 -16.76
C LEU A 191 7.20 2.43 -16.26
N ILE A 192 7.07 3.70 -16.66
CA ILE A 192 7.97 4.75 -16.23
C ILE A 192 7.88 4.93 -14.71
N PHE A 193 6.66 5.04 -14.18
CA PHE A 193 6.46 5.27 -12.74
C PHE A 193 6.92 4.07 -11.91
N SER A 194 6.54 2.85 -12.27
CA SER A 194 7.01 1.63 -11.60
C SER A 194 8.52 1.45 -11.72
N GLY A 195 9.10 1.76 -12.89
CA GLY A 195 10.54 1.71 -13.12
C GLY A 195 11.32 2.70 -12.23
N LEU A 196 10.85 3.94 -12.13
CA LEU A 196 11.43 4.94 -11.23
C LEU A 196 11.38 4.48 -9.76
N LEU A 197 10.24 3.97 -9.32
CA LEU A 197 10.08 3.42 -7.96
C LEU A 197 11.01 2.23 -7.73
N THR A 198 11.12 1.31 -8.69
CA THR A 198 12.01 0.15 -8.60
C THR A 198 13.47 0.60 -8.42
N ILE A 199 13.92 1.61 -9.18
CA ILE A 199 15.28 2.15 -9.06
C ILE A 199 15.48 2.81 -7.67
N LEU A 200 14.52 3.61 -7.22
CA LEU A 200 14.59 4.30 -5.93
C LEU A 200 14.61 3.31 -4.75
N LEU A 201 13.70 2.35 -4.76
CA LEU A 201 13.58 1.32 -3.71
C LEU A 201 14.80 0.39 -3.72
N GLY A 202 15.30 0.00 -4.90
CA GLY A 202 16.52 -0.80 -5.02
C GLY A 202 17.78 -0.07 -4.53
N LYS A 203 17.87 1.27 -4.70
CA LYS A 203 18.94 2.06 -4.09
C LYS A 203 18.82 2.10 -2.56
N LEU A 204 17.60 2.22 -2.03
CA LEU A 204 17.35 2.19 -0.59
C LEU A 204 17.73 0.83 0.01
N GLU A 205 17.32 -0.25 -0.63
CA GLU A 205 17.66 -1.62 -0.23
C GLU A 205 19.18 -1.83 -0.19
N LYS A 206 19.90 -1.45 -1.26
CA LYS A 206 21.37 -1.53 -1.32
C LYS A 206 22.05 -0.70 -0.22
N LYS A 207 21.51 0.48 0.11
CA LYS A 207 22.03 1.32 1.19
C LYS A 207 21.89 0.67 2.57
N LEU A 208 20.86 -0.15 2.75
CA LEU A 208 20.60 -0.87 4.00
C LEU A 208 21.32 -2.24 4.07
N ASP A 209 21.94 -2.70 3.00
CA ASP A 209 22.61 -4.01 2.90
C ASP A 209 24.07 -4.04 3.42
N TYR A 210 24.44 -3.12 4.32
CA TYR A 210 25.79 -3.05 4.91
C TYR A 210 26.07 -4.10 5.99
N PHE A 211 25.06 -4.82 6.50
CA PHE A 211 25.20 -5.98 7.37
C PHE A 211 24.79 -7.24 6.61
N ARG A 212 25.77 -8.00 6.14
CA ARG A 212 25.58 -9.40 5.70
C ARG A 212 25.74 -10.29 6.91
N GLY A 213 24.65 -10.73 7.50
CA GLY A 213 24.61 -11.78 8.50
C GLY A 213 23.81 -12.94 7.97
#